data_ff8b521ac0b0a1e60b96ea814b94322c
#
_entry.id   ff8b521ac0b0a1e60b96ea814b94322c
#
_cell.length_a   1.000
_cell.length_b   1.000
_cell.length_c   1.000
_cell.angle_alpha   90.00
_cell.angle_beta   90.00
_cell.angle_gamma   90.00
#
_symmetry.space_group_name_H-M   'P 1'
#
loop_
_entity.id
_entity.type
_entity.pdbx_description
1 polymer ?
#
loop_
_entity_poly.entity_id
_entity_poly.type
_entity_poly.pdbx_seq_one_letter_code
_entity_poly.pdbx_strand_id
1 'polypeptide(L)'
;MNNVLVIVESPGKIKKIEEYLNMLGDYKYIVKASFGHCRDLDPKSMSIDIENNFKPIYQTIPGKEKTVRELKALKRDCKKVILASDEDREGEMIAESIKELLGLKEPERIVFHEITKKAIHDAVKNPKTIDYNMVYAQQARRLFDRLVGYKISPLLWKKIKGLSSAGRVQSVVVKIIIDKENEIDKSISSPYFKTTGKFVNDKTKFNGVLQSGKELFKFESEKESEDFLKLLH
;
A
#
# COMPACT_ATOMS: atom_id res chain seq x y z
N MET A 1 -16.93 -22.54 26.86
CA MET A 1 -16.90 -21.07 26.63
C MET A 1 -17.18 -20.81 25.17
N ASN A 2 -17.98 -19.81 24.84
CA ASN A 2 -18.24 -19.45 23.44
C ASN A 2 -17.09 -18.58 22.90
N ASN A 3 -16.00 -19.21 22.41
CA ASN A 3 -14.89 -18.50 21.81
C ASN A 3 -15.23 -18.01 20.41
N VAL A 4 -14.75 -16.82 20.04
CA VAL A 4 -14.84 -16.24 18.70
C VAL A 4 -13.44 -15.94 18.21
N LEU A 5 -13.05 -16.45 17.05
CA LEU A 5 -11.79 -16.15 16.41
C LEU A 5 -11.95 -14.92 15.52
N VAL A 6 -11.18 -13.88 15.78
CA VAL A 6 -11.11 -12.69 14.91
C VAL A 6 -9.76 -12.68 14.20
N ILE A 7 -9.80 -12.63 12.87
CA ILE A 7 -8.58 -12.67 12.06
C ILE A 7 -8.36 -11.29 11.45
N VAL A 8 -7.27 -10.65 11.87
CA VAL A 8 -6.78 -9.36 11.35
C VAL A 8 -5.64 -9.56 10.36
N GLU A 9 -5.33 -8.55 9.57
CA GLU A 9 -4.23 -8.62 8.61
C GLU A 9 -2.85 -8.50 9.31
N SER A 10 -2.68 -7.50 10.18
CA SER A 10 -1.40 -7.13 10.78
C SER A 10 -1.31 -7.49 12.27
N PRO A 11 -0.15 -7.99 12.76
CA PRO A 11 0.02 -8.36 14.16
C PRO A 11 0.12 -7.17 15.12
N GLY A 12 0.52 -6.00 14.65
CA GLY A 12 0.80 -4.84 15.52
C GLY A 12 -0.39 -4.31 16.30
N LYS A 13 -1.59 -4.70 15.91
CA LYS A 13 -2.85 -4.19 16.47
C LYS A 13 -3.60 -5.23 17.33
N ILE A 14 -3.13 -6.48 17.41
CA ILE A 14 -3.84 -7.61 18.02
C ILE A 14 -4.26 -7.31 19.45
N LYS A 15 -3.32 -6.95 20.32
CA LYS A 15 -3.58 -6.78 21.77
C LYS A 15 -4.69 -5.77 22.04
N LYS A 16 -4.65 -4.64 21.32
CA LYS A 16 -5.63 -3.56 21.55
C LYS A 16 -7.02 -3.91 21.01
N ILE A 17 -7.07 -4.58 19.88
CA ILE A 17 -8.34 -5.07 19.30
C ILE A 17 -8.94 -6.13 20.21
N GLU A 18 -8.15 -7.09 20.69
CA GLU A 18 -8.60 -8.14 21.60
C GLU A 18 -9.11 -7.58 22.94
N GLU A 19 -8.41 -6.59 23.50
CA GLU A 19 -8.86 -5.87 24.69
C GLU A 19 -10.24 -5.24 24.50
N TYR A 20 -10.42 -4.48 23.41
CA TYR A 20 -11.69 -3.80 23.13
C TYR A 20 -12.84 -4.77 22.83
N LEU A 21 -12.56 -5.84 22.08
CA LEU A 21 -13.56 -6.86 21.82
C LEU A 21 -14.02 -7.58 23.09
N ASN A 22 -13.08 -7.95 23.97
CA ASN A 22 -13.42 -8.62 25.22
C ASN A 22 -14.16 -7.71 26.23
N MET A 23 -14.12 -6.38 26.05
CA MET A 23 -14.97 -5.46 26.82
C MET A 23 -16.46 -5.53 26.45
N LEU A 24 -16.84 -6.20 25.36
CA LEU A 24 -18.25 -6.45 25.00
C LEU A 24 -18.91 -7.43 25.98
N GLY A 25 -18.16 -8.40 26.51
CA GLY A 25 -18.61 -9.34 27.54
C GLY A 25 -19.55 -10.45 27.05
N ASP A 26 -19.85 -10.52 25.75
CA ASP A 26 -20.76 -11.50 25.13
C ASP A 26 -20.05 -12.83 24.77
N TYR A 27 -18.80 -12.73 24.30
CA TYR A 27 -17.94 -13.85 23.93
C TYR A 27 -16.53 -13.65 24.47
N LYS A 28 -15.74 -14.74 24.43
CA LYS A 28 -14.27 -14.63 24.56
C LYS A 28 -13.68 -14.51 23.16
N TYR A 29 -13.21 -13.34 22.82
CA TYR A 29 -12.57 -13.07 21.55
C TYR A 29 -11.09 -13.43 21.60
N ILE A 30 -10.64 -14.15 20.57
CA ILE A 30 -9.23 -14.51 20.34
C ILE A 30 -8.83 -13.85 19.03
N VAL A 31 -7.89 -12.91 19.08
CA VAL A 31 -7.46 -12.19 17.88
C VAL A 31 -6.15 -12.76 17.35
N LYS A 32 -6.08 -13.05 16.06
CA LYS A 32 -4.89 -13.56 15.37
C LYS A 32 -4.67 -12.80 14.07
N ALA A 33 -3.39 -12.71 13.66
CA ALA A 33 -3.05 -12.11 12.38
C ALA A 33 -2.83 -13.18 11.30
N SER A 34 -3.22 -12.86 10.07
CA SER A 34 -2.86 -13.61 8.86
C SER A 34 -1.48 -13.24 8.33
N PHE A 35 -0.95 -12.07 8.74
CA PHE A 35 0.27 -11.49 8.19
C PHE A 35 0.17 -11.24 6.67
N GLY A 36 -0.96 -10.72 6.21
CA GLY A 36 -1.28 -10.52 4.82
C GLY A 36 -1.84 -11.78 4.15
N HIS A 37 -1.59 -11.93 2.85
CA HIS A 37 -2.05 -13.10 2.10
C HIS A 37 -1.47 -14.41 2.61
N CYS A 38 -2.31 -15.43 2.71
CA CYS A 38 -1.91 -16.81 3.05
C CYS A 38 -1.83 -17.72 1.82
N ARG A 39 -2.43 -17.33 0.68
CA ARG A 39 -2.32 -18.05 -0.60
C ARG A 39 -2.10 -17.06 -1.75
N ASP A 40 -1.38 -17.53 -2.76
CA ASP A 40 -1.11 -16.79 -3.99
C ASP A 40 -0.90 -17.77 -5.15
N LEU A 41 -0.75 -17.24 -6.37
CA LEU A 41 -0.32 -17.99 -7.53
C LEU A 41 1.12 -18.47 -7.33
N ASP A 42 1.44 -19.70 -7.77
CA ASP A 42 2.81 -20.20 -7.70
C ASP A 42 3.77 -19.26 -8.43
N PRO A 43 4.84 -18.78 -7.77
CA PRO A 43 5.80 -17.87 -8.39
C PRO A 43 6.60 -18.50 -9.55
N LYS A 44 6.65 -19.84 -9.63
CA LYS A 44 7.44 -20.58 -10.62
C LYS A 44 6.65 -20.98 -11.86
N SER A 45 5.33 -20.83 -11.86
CA SER A 45 4.45 -21.25 -12.95
C SER A 45 3.47 -20.16 -13.34
N MET A 46 2.78 -20.33 -14.47
CA MET A 46 1.69 -19.43 -14.87
C MET A 46 0.58 -19.41 -13.83
N SER A 47 0.22 -20.57 -13.27
CA SER A 47 -0.86 -20.76 -12.27
C SER A 47 -2.20 -20.15 -12.67
N ILE A 48 -2.47 -20.08 -13.96
CA ILE A 48 -3.74 -19.62 -14.53
C ILE A 48 -4.14 -20.63 -15.59
N ASP A 49 -5.32 -21.21 -15.41
CA ASP A 49 -5.96 -22.06 -16.43
C ASP A 49 -6.65 -21.18 -17.45
N ILE A 50 -5.95 -20.90 -18.57
CA ILE A 50 -6.42 -20.00 -19.61
C ILE A 50 -7.63 -20.57 -20.32
N GLU A 51 -7.65 -21.90 -20.56
CA GLU A 51 -8.71 -22.60 -21.29
C GLU A 51 -9.99 -22.66 -20.46
N ASN A 52 -9.89 -22.62 -19.15
CA ASN A 52 -11.01 -22.61 -18.23
C ASN A 52 -11.29 -21.20 -17.66
N ASN A 53 -11.60 -20.28 -18.55
CA ASN A 53 -11.98 -18.90 -18.22
C ASN A 53 -10.99 -18.17 -17.28
N PHE A 54 -9.69 -18.37 -17.52
CA PHE A 54 -8.60 -17.76 -16.73
C PHE A 54 -8.66 -18.11 -15.23
N LYS A 55 -9.13 -19.28 -14.89
CA LYS A 55 -9.27 -19.70 -13.50
C LYS A 55 -7.92 -19.73 -12.79
N PRO A 56 -7.75 -19.00 -11.67
CA PRO A 56 -6.51 -19.00 -10.91
C PRO A 56 -6.30 -20.31 -10.15
N ILE A 57 -5.07 -20.78 -10.09
CA ILE A 57 -4.66 -21.93 -9.30
C ILE A 57 -3.83 -21.41 -8.11
N TYR A 58 -4.53 -21.19 -7.00
CA TYR A 58 -3.91 -20.68 -5.78
C TYR A 58 -3.31 -21.80 -4.94
N GLN A 59 -2.16 -21.53 -4.33
CA GLN A 59 -1.52 -22.37 -3.34
C GLN A 59 -1.18 -21.60 -2.07
N THR A 60 -0.94 -22.30 -0.98
CA THR A 60 -0.44 -21.67 0.25
C THR A 60 0.94 -21.07 -0.03
N ILE A 61 1.15 -19.83 0.36
CA ILE A 61 2.43 -19.13 0.20
C ILE A 61 3.49 -19.85 1.04
N PRO A 62 4.68 -20.14 0.49
CA PRO A 62 5.79 -20.73 1.25
C PRO A 62 6.12 -19.90 2.50
N GLY A 63 6.20 -20.57 3.66
CA GLY A 63 6.39 -19.93 4.97
C GLY A 63 5.11 -19.55 5.70
N LYS A 64 3.94 -19.67 5.06
CA LYS A 64 2.63 -19.42 5.70
C LYS A 64 1.95 -20.66 6.25
N GLU A 65 2.53 -21.85 6.05
CA GLU A 65 1.94 -23.13 6.47
C GLU A 65 1.71 -23.19 7.97
N LYS A 66 2.61 -22.60 8.77
CA LYS A 66 2.46 -22.54 10.23
C LYS A 66 1.25 -21.68 10.61
N THR A 67 1.15 -20.49 10.06
CA THR A 67 0.01 -19.57 10.29
C THR A 67 -1.32 -20.23 9.91
N VAL A 68 -1.38 -20.87 8.74
CA VAL A 68 -2.59 -21.58 8.27
C VAL A 68 -2.95 -22.74 9.22
N ARG A 69 -1.98 -23.51 9.69
CA ARG A 69 -2.22 -24.60 10.66
C ARG A 69 -2.75 -24.07 11.98
N GLU A 70 -2.15 -23.00 12.50
CA GLU A 70 -2.61 -22.35 13.74
C GLU A 70 -4.04 -21.82 13.63
N LEU A 71 -4.37 -21.13 12.54
CA LEU A 71 -5.72 -20.64 12.28
C LEU A 71 -6.74 -21.77 12.16
N LYS A 72 -6.38 -22.89 11.47
CA LYS A 72 -7.22 -24.08 11.36
C LYS A 72 -7.46 -24.75 12.72
N ALA A 73 -6.43 -24.81 13.56
CA ALA A 73 -6.56 -25.38 14.91
C ALA A 73 -7.51 -24.51 15.76
N LEU A 74 -7.28 -23.20 15.83
CA LEU A 74 -8.12 -22.28 16.58
C LEU A 74 -9.57 -22.25 16.11
N LYS A 75 -9.82 -22.35 14.80
CA LYS A 75 -11.19 -22.46 14.27
C LYS A 75 -11.98 -23.59 14.90
N ARG A 76 -11.35 -24.76 15.16
CA ARG A 76 -12.02 -25.94 15.74
C ARG A 76 -12.56 -25.67 17.14
N ASP A 77 -11.87 -24.80 17.89
CA ASP A 77 -12.18 -24.45 19.28
C ASP A 77 -13.09 -23.22 19.40
N CYS A 78 -13.45 -22.61 18.27
CA CYS A 78 -14.25 -21.42 18.20
C CYS A 78 -15.63 -21.69 17.58
N LYS A 79 -16.66 -21.04 18.13
CA LYS A 79 -18.04 -21.12 17.66
C LYS A 79 -18.20 -20.43 16.30
N LYS A 80 -17.47 -19.32 16.10
CA LYS A 80 -17.52 -18.55 14.86
C LYS A 80 -16.16 -17.89 14.56
N VAL A 81 -15.98 -17.53 13.29
CA VAL A 81 -14.81 -16.80 12.81
C VAL A 81 -15.29 -15.47 12.22
N ILE A 82 -14.62 -14.39 12.61
CA ILE A 82 -14.85 -13.03 12.08
C ILE A 82 -13.59 -12.62 11.32
N LEU A 83 -13.77 -12.07 10.13
CA LEU A 83 -12.70 -11.54 9.30
C LEU A 83 -12.62 -10.02 9.46
N ALA A 84 -11.43 -9.50 9.79
CA ALA A 84 -11.21 -8.09 10.14
C ALA A 84 -9.98 -7.51 9.41
N SER A 85 -9.88 -7.77 8.11
CA SER A 85 -8.89 -7.13 7.22
C SER A 85 -9.32 -5.71 6.84
N ASP A 86 -8.42 -4.93 6.24
CA ASP A 86 -8.67 -3.53 5.88
C ASP A 86 -9.79 -3.41 4.80
N GLU A 87 -10.45 -2.24 4.70
CA GLU A 87 -11.53 -1.99 3.74
C GLU A 87 -10.97 -1.53 2.39
N ASP A 88 -10.24 -2.44 1.74
CA ASP A 88 -9.74 -2.23 0.39
C ASP A 88 -9.74 -3.55 -0.40
N ARG A 89 -9.35 -3.50 -1.67
CA ARG A 89 -9.34 -4.68 -2.54
C ARG A 89 -8.38 -5.77 -2.06
N GLU A 90 -7.26 -5.41 -1.44
CA GLU A 90 -6.30 -6.36 -0.88
C GLU A 90 -6.89 -7.05 0.36
N GLY A 91 -7.50 -6.28 1.28
CA GLY A 91 -8.15 -6.79 2.48
C GLY A 91 -9.33 -7.70 2.16
N GLU A 92 -10.14 -7.39 1.15
CA GLU A 92 -11.24 -8.27 0.71
C GLU A 92 -10.69 -9.59 0.11
N MET A 93 -9.60 -9.53 -0.66
CA MET A 93 -8.96 -10.72 -1.19
C MET A 93 -8.30 -11.56 -0.09
N ILE A 94 -7.74 -10.93 0.95
CA ILE A 94 -7.22 -11.63 2.14
C ILE A 94 -8.37 -12.33 2.86
N ALA A 95 -9.50 -11.65 3.07
CA ALA A 95 -10.68 -12.22 3.71
C ALA A 95 -11.21 -13.47 2.94
N GLU A 96 -11.35 -13.37 1.62
CA GLU A 96 -11.75 -14.50 0.78
C GLU A 96 -10.72 -15.64 0.81
N SER A 97 -9.42 -15.33 0.77
CA SER A 97 -8.36 -16.34 0.92
C SER A 97 -8.46 -17.10 2.23
N ILE A 98 -8.74 -16.42 3.33
CA ILE A 98 -8.89 -17.04 4.65
C ILE A 98 -10.17 -17.86 4.71
N LYS A 99 -11.27 -17.34 4.18
CA LYS A 99 -12.55 -18.07 4.06
C LYS A 99 -12.35 -19.42 3.39
N GLU A 100 -11.70 -19.44 2.22
CA GLU A 100 -11.41 -20.64 1.46
C GLU A 100 -10.48 -21.60 2.21
N LEU A 101 -9.34 -21.09 2.77
CA LEU A 101 -8.37 -21.90 3.51
C LEU A 101 -8.95 -22.57 4.75
N LEU A 102 -9.88 -21.90 5.42
CA LEU A 102 -10.55 -22.41 6.62
C LEU A 102 -11.85 -23.15 6.30
N GLY A 103 -12.33 -23.15 5.07
CA GLY A 103 -13.60 -23.75 4.68
C GLY A 103 -14.78 -23.12 5.44
N LEU A 104 -14.84 -21.80 5.46
CA LEU A 104 -15.94 -21.05 6.06
C LEU A 104 -17.04 -20.87 5.00
N LYS A 105 -18.31 -21.00 5.38
CA LYS A 105 -19.42 -20.77 4.44
C LYS A 105 -19.66 -19.27 4.25
N GLU A 106 -20.13 -18.60 5.28
CA GLU A 106 -20.46 -17.17 5.29
C GLU A 106 -19.89 -16.52 6.56
N PRO A 107 -18.58 -16.22 6.60
CA PRO A 107 -17.99 -15.58 7.76
C PRO A 107 -18.46 -14.13 7.85
N GLU A 108 -18.68 -13.66 9.08
CA GLU A 108 -18.86 -12.22 9.32
C GLU A 108 -17.59 -11.47 8.96
N ARG A 109 -17.76 -10.35 8.26
CA ARG A 109 -16.72 -9.41 7.90
C ARG A 109 -16.91 -8.13 8.71
N ILE A 110 -15.93 -7.72 9.50
CA ILE A 110 -15.96 -6.43 10.18
C ILE A 110 -14.90 -5.49 9.62
N VAL A 111 -15.25 -4.22 9.55
CA VAL A 111 -14.39 -3.16 9.03
C VAL A 111 -14.36 -2.01 10.01
N PHE A 112 -13.18 -1.51 10.30
CA PHE A 112 -12.97 -0.33 11.12
C PHE A 112 -11.75 0.44 10.61
N HIS A 113 -11.86 1.77 10.57
CA HIS A 113 -10.79 2.64 10.06
C HIS A 113 -9.86 3.15 11.16
N GLU A 114 -10.26 2.96 12.42
CA GLU A 114 -9.47 3.35 13.59
C GLU A 114 -9.58 2.29 14.70
N ILE A 115 -8.55 2.20 15.54
CA ILE A 115 -8.52 1.25 16.64
C ILE A 115 -8.99 1.98 17.92
N THR A 116 -10.28 2.29 17.95
CA THR A 116 -10.96 2.82 19.13
C THR A 116 -12.01 1.82 19.62
N LYS A 117 -12.32 1.88 20.91
CA LYS A 117 -13.37 1.05 21.51
C LYS A 117 -14.69 1.19 20.73
N LYS A 118 -15.08 2.43 20.42
CA LYS A 118 -16.34 2.73 19.71
C LYS A 118 -16.34 2.11 18.33
N ALA A 119 -15.32 2.36 17.51
CA ALA A 119 -15.27 1.86 16.11
C ALA A 119 -15.30 0.33 16.06
N ILE A 120 -14.58 -0.35 16.96
CA ILE A 120 -14.55 -1.82 17.03
C ILE A 120 -15.90 -2.38 17.48
N HIS A 121 -16.54 -1.80 18.51
CA HIS A 121 -17.86 -2.22 18.97
C HIS A 121 -18.93 -1.99 17.90
N ASP A 122 -18.90 -0.87 17.20
CA ASP A 122 -19.84 -0.57 16.11
C ASP A 122 -19.65 -1.54 14.93
N ALA A 123 -18.41 -1.89 14.60
CA ALA A 123 -18.09 -2.85 13.53
C ALA A 123 -18.63 -4.26 13.85
N VAL A 124 -18.50 -4.72 15.09
CA VAL A 124 -19.03 -6.04 15.52
C VAL A 124 -20.55 -6.05 15.53
N LYS A 125 -21.22 -4.95 15.86
CA LYS A 125 -22.67 -4.82 15.84
C LYS A 125 -23.26 -4.76 14.43
N ASN A 126 -22.45 -4.29 13.47
CA ASN A 126 -22.86 -4.10 12.07
C ASN A 126 -21.91 -4.83 11.12
N PRO A 127 -21.86 -6.19 11.20
CA PRO A 127 -20.99 -6.97 10.33
C PRO A 127 -21.44 -6.85 8.88
N LYS A 128 -20.49 -6.87 7.98
CA LYS A 128 -20.68 -6.90 6.52
C LYS A 128 -20.47 -8.33 6.00
N THR A 129 -20.71 -8.55 4.73
CA THR A 129 -20.26 -9.70 3.96
C THR A 129 -19.02 -9.33 3.17
N ILE A 130 -18.29 -10.32 2.64
CA ILE A 130 -17.17 -10.10 1.72
C ILE A 130 -17.70 -9.45 0.45
N ASP A 131 -17.07 -8.36 0.02
CA ASP A 131 -17.37 -7.69 -1.26
C ASP A 131 -16.68 -8.41 -2.42
N TYR A 132 -17.42 -9.26 -3.11
CA TYR A 132 -16.89 -10.01 -4.26
C TYR A 132 -16.53 -9.15 -5.46
N ASN A 133 -17.10 -7.95 -5.61
CA ASN A 133 -16.66 -7.03 -6.67
C ASN A 133 -15.23 -6.57 -6.43
N MET A 134 -14.90 -6.27 -5.18
CA MET A 134 -13.51 -5.93 -4.79
C MET A 134 -12.57 -7.13 -4.91
N VAL A 135 -13.01 -8.32 -4.48
CA VAL A 135 -12.24 -9.58 -4.64
C VAL A 135 -11.92 -9.82 -6.12
N TYR A 136 -12.92 -9.77 -7.00
CA TYR A 136 -12.72 -9.99 -8.44
C TYR A 136 -11.87 -8.89 -9.09
N ALA A 137 -11.99 -7.64 -8.65
CA ALA A 137 -11.15 -6.56 -9.14
C ALA A 137 -9.66 -6.78 -8.80
N GLN A 138 -9.38 -7.21 -7.57
CA GLN A 138 -8.02 -7.55 -7.16
C GLN A 138 -7.51 -8.80 -7.90
N GLN A 139 -8.32 -9.83 -8.00
CA GLN A 139 -8.01 -11.05 -8.74
C GLN A 139 -7.70 -10.75 -10.21
N ALA A 140 -8.54 -9.98 -10.88
CA ALA A 140 -8.32 -9.61 -12.29
C ALA A 140 -7.00 -8.86 -12.47
N ARG A 141 -6.69 -7.91 -11.59
CA ARG A 141 -5.40 -7.21 -11.60
C ARG A 141 -4.24 -8.20 -11.45
N ARG A 142 -4.32 -9.11 -10.46
CA ARG A 142 -3.27 -10.09 -10.19
C ARG A 142 -3.03 -11.02 -11.37
N LEU A 143 -4.13 -11.52 -11.99
CA LEU A 143 -4.07 -12.39 -13.16
C LEU A 143 -3.50 -11.66 -14.38
N PHE A 144 -3.94 -10.44 -14.61
CA PHE A 144 -3.45 -9.62 -15.72
C PHE A 144 -1.96 -9.33 -15.60
N ASP A 145 -1.49 -8.93 -14.42
CA ASP A 145 -0.05 -8.68 -14.17
C ASP A 145 0.78 -9.98 -14.37
N ARG A 146 0.25 -11.15 -13.99
CA ARG A 146 0.87 -12.45 -14.22
C ARG A 146 0.93 -12.80 -15.72
N LEU A 147 -0.17 -12.63 -16.45
CA LEU A 147 -0.23 -12.89 -17.89
C LEU A 147 0.75 -12.01 -18.66
N VAL A 148 0.74 -10.70 -18.41
CA VAL A 148 1.68 -9.76 -19.03
C VAL A 148 3.12 -10.14 -18.74
N GLY A 149 3.47 -10.37 -17.47
CA GLY A 149 4.81 -10.75 -17.06
C GLY A 149 5.30 -12.02 -17.76
N TYR A 150 4.51 -13.08 -17.74
CA TYR A 150 4.88 -14.38 -18.28
C TYR A 150 4.87 -14.47 -19.81
N LYS A 151 4.02 -13.70 -20.50
CA LYS A 151 3.94 -13.70 -21.96
C LYS A 151 4.93 -12.73 -22.61
N ILE A 152 5.17 -11.56 -22.00
CA ILE A 152 5.99 -10.51 -22.60
C ILE A 152 7.46 -10.62 -22.19
N SER A 153 7.78 -10.98 -20.93
CA SER A 153 9.18 -11.08 -20.49
C SER A 153 10.04 -12.00 -21.38
N PRO A 154 9.59 -13.21 -21.79
CA PRO A 154 10.37 -14.07 -22.68
C PRO A 154 10.65 -13.46 -24.07
N LEU A 155 9.78 -12.60 -24.56
CA LEU A 155 10.00 -11.88 -25.82
C LEU A 155 11.13 -10.85 -25.69
N LEU A 156 11.18 -10.17 -24.54
CA LEU A 156 12.25 -9.21 -24.25
C LEU A 156 13.60 -9.89 -24.07
N TRP A 157 13.66 -11.04 -23.42
CA TRP A 157 14.92 -11.80 -23.23
C TRP A 157 15.60 -12.15 -24.53
N LYS A 158 14.81 -12.38 -25.59
CA LYS A 158 15.32 -12.65 -26.93
C LYS A 158 15.92 -11.43 -27.63
N LYS A 159 15.52 -10.22 -27.24
CA LYS A 159 15.85 -8.95 -27.92
C LYS A 159 16.85 -8.11 -27.15
N ILE A 160 16.81 -8.13 -25.82
CA ILE A 160 17.57 -7.24 -24.95
C ILE A 160 18.36 -8.06 -23.94
N LYS A 161 19.69 -8.07 -24.06
CA LYS A 161 20.57 -8.74 -23.10
C LYS A 161 20.51 -8.02 -21.74
N GLY A 162 20.42 -8.79 -20.66
CA GLY A 162 20.40 -8.25 -19.28
C GLY A 162 19.05 -7.76 -18.78
N LEU A 163 18.02 -7.74 -19.62
CA LEU A 163 16.66 -7.40 -19.18
C LEU A 163 16.01 -8.59 -18.50
N SER A 164 15.44 -8.37 -17.30
CA SER A 164 14.90 -9.44 -16.49
C SER A 164 13.41 -9.67 -16.66
N SER A 165 12.60 -8.59 -16.76
CA SER A 165 11.15 -8.73 -16.81
C SER A 165 10.44 -7.53 -17.46
N ALA A 166 9.25 -7.81 -17.98
CA ALA A 166 8.26 -6.80 -18.36
C ALA A 166 7.14 -6.78 -17.31
N GLY A 167 6.59 -5.61 -17.06
CA GLY A 167 5.44 -5.47 -16.19
C GLY A 167 4.67 -4.21 -16.48
N ARG A 168 3.36 -4.28 -16.30
CA ARG A 168 2.44 -3.19 -16.63
C ARG A 168 2.77 -1.90 -15.88
N VAL A 169 3.09 -1.99 -14.58
CA VAL A 169 3.45 -0.83 -13.76
C VAL A 169 4.90 -0.42 -14.02
N GLN A 170 5.84 -1.35 -13.95
CA GLN A 170 7.27 -1.03 -14.10
C GLN A 170 7.62 -0.42 -15.46
N SER A 171 7.01 -0.88 -16.55
CA SER A 171 7.26 -0.34 -17.89
C SER A 171 6.79 1.11 -18.02
N VAL A 172 5.65 1.45 -17.41
CA VAL A 172 5.13 2.82 -17.38
C VAL A 172 6.02 3.73 -16.52
N VAL A 173 6.47 3.24 -15.36
CA VAL A 173 7.38 4.01 -14.49
C VAL A 173 8.69 4.32 -15.19
N VAL A 174 9.30 3.35 -15.88
CA VAL A 174 10.52 3.58 -16.68
C VAL A 174 10.29 4.64 -17.76
N LYS A 175 9.14 4.57 -18.47
CA LYS A 175 8.80 5.60 -19.46
C LYS A 175 8.69 6.99 -18.83
N ILE A 176 7.99 7.13 -17.71
CA ILE A 176 7.86 8.42 -16.98
C ILE A 176 9.22 8.98 -16.59
N ILE A 177 10.13 8.12 -16.10
CA ILE A 177 11.50 8.54 -15.74
C ILE A 177 12.23 9.04 -16.97
N ILE A 178 12.21 8.29 -18.08
CA ILE A 178 12.87 8.68 -19.33
C ILE A 178 12.29 10.01 -19.87
N ASP A 179 10.97 10.15 -19.86
CA ASP A 179 10.32 11.38 -20.32
C ASP A 179 10.78 12.59 -19.46
N LYS A 180 10.91 12.38 -18.14
CA LYS A 180 11.38 13.43 -17.21
C LYS A 180 12.85 13.76 -17.40
N GLU A 181 13.72 12.77 -17.57
CA GLU A 181 15.14 13.00 -17.90
C GLU A 181 15.29 13.80 -19.20
N ASN A 182 14.54 13.40 -20.26
CA ASN A 182 14.54 14.16 -21.52
C ASN A 182 14.06 15.62 -21.36
N GLU A 183 13.15 15.88 -20.41
CA GLU A 183 12.69 17.23 -20.08
C GLU A 183 13.79 18.02 -19.37
N ILE A 184 14.49 17.38 -18.42
CA ILE A 184 15.62 17.96 -17.69
C ILE A 184 16.77 18.30 -18.65
N ASP A 185 17.14 17.35 -19.52
CA ASP A 185 18.21 17.54 -20.51
C ASP A 185 17.94 18.68 -21.50
N LYS A 186 16.66 18.89 -21.81
CA LYS A 186 16.22 19.99 -22.69
C LYS A 186 16.05 21.31 -21.95
N SER A 187 16.04 21.30 -20.61
CA SER A 187 15.86 22.52 -19.83
C SER A 187 17.11 23.36 -19.86
N ILE A 188 16.96 24.62 -20.30
CA ILE A 188 18.04 25.62 -20.22
C ILE A 188 17.96 26.24 -18.83
N SER A 189 18.97 25.94 -17.99
CA SER A 189 19.09 26.58 -16.69
C SER A 189 19.60 28.00 -16.88
N SER A 190 18.78 28.99 -16.56
CA SER A 190 19.24 30.39 -16.50
C SER A 190 19.70 30.70 -15.07
N PRO A 191 20.94 31.16 -14.88
CA PRO A 191 21.38 31.61 -13.59
C PRO A 191 20.59 32.85 -13.18
N TYR A 192 20.34 33.00 -11.90
CA TYR A 192 19.78 34.22 -11.33
C TYR A 192 20.60 34.64 -10.09
N PHE A 193 20.57 35.92 -9.82
CA PHE A 193 21.27 36.52 -8.70
C PHE A 193 20.24 37.00 -7.67
N LYS A 194 20.54 36.80 -6.39
CA LYS A 194 19.72 37.29 -5.27
C LYS A 194 20.56 38.15 -4.35
N THR A 195 19.97 39.22 -3.83
CA THR A 195 20.61 40.07 -2.84
C THR A 195 20.19 39.69 -1.43
N THR A 196 21.18 39.51 -0.57
CA THR A 196 20.98 39.26 0.87
C THR A 196 21.71 40.34 1.65
N GLY A 197 20.95 41.12 2.42
CA GLY A 197 21.49 42.14 3.33
C GLY A 197 21.78 41.54 4.71
N LYS A 198 22.92 41.92 5.29
CA LYS A 198 23.22 41.64 6.71
C LYS A 198 23.02 42.93 7.48
N PHE A 199 22.05 43.00 8.33
CA PHE A 199 21.72 44.17 9.11
C PHE A 199 22.17 43.98 10.56
N VAL A 200 22.65 45.07 11.15
CA VAL A 200 23.07 45.11 12.55
C VAL A 200 22.41 46.29 13.22
N ASN A 201 21.74 46.05 14.33
CA ASN A 201 21.18 47.09 15.19
C ASN A 201 21.68 46.82 16.62
N ASP A 202 22.57 47.67 17.15
CA ASP A 202 23.20 47.57 18.47
C ASP A 202 23.70 46.16 18.83
N LYS A 203 22.80 45.31 19.33
CA LYS A 203 23.13 43.94 19.78
C LYS A 203 22.55 42.84 18.91
N THR A 204 21.72 43.19 17.93
CA THR A 204 20.98 42.19 17.13
C THR A 204 21.47 42.19 15.68
N LYS A 205 21.83 41.00 15.18
CA LYS A 205 22.16 40.76 13.78
C LYS A 205 21.06 39.98 13.11
N PHE A 206 20.61 40.39 11.95
CA PHE A 206 19.67 39.64 11.15
C PHE A 206 19.99 39.71 9.66
N ASN A 207 19.52 38.70 8.91
CA ASN A 207 19.68 38.66 7.46
C ASN A 207 18.31 38.96 6.83
N GLY A 208 18.33 39.85 5.83
CA GLY A 208 17.17 40.13 5.00
C GLY A 208 17.44 39.69 3.56
N VAL A 209 16.42 39.26 2.86
CA VAL A 209 16.45 38.90 1.44
C VAL A 209 15.58 39.86 0.67
N LEU A 210 16.06 40.40 -0.45
CA LEU A 210 15.29 41.28 -1.29
C LEU A 210 14.07 40.55 -1.87
N GLN A 211 12.90 41.14 -1.72
CA GLN A 211 11.63 40.60 -2.21
C GLN A 211 10.86 41.62 -3.03
N SER A 212 10.08 41.15 -3.99
CA SER A 212 9.05 41.91 -4.68
C SER A 212 7.69 41.34 -4.25
N GLY A 213 6.98 42.06 -3.38
CA GLY A 213 5.79 41.55 -2.72
C GLY A 213 6.10 40.36 -1.78
N LYS A 214 5.58 39.16 -2.09
CA LYS A 214 5.82 37.92 -1.30
C LYS A 214 6.87 37.00 -1.91
N GLU A 215 7.40 37.34 -3.10
CA GLU A 215 8.33 36.48 -3.82
C GLU A 215 9.76 37.00 -3.75
N LEU A 216 10.72 36.07 -3.84
CA LEU A 216 12.14 36.40 -3.90
C LEU A 216 12.42 37.24 -5.16
N PHE A 217 12.99 38.44 -5.00
CA PHE A 217 13.45 39.21 -6.16
C PHE A 217 14.71 38.59 -6.76
N LYS A 218 14.69 38.34 -8.07
CA LYS A 218 15.79 37.72 -8.83
C LYS A 218 16.25 38.67 -9.91
N PHE A 219 17.54 38.91 -9.96
CA PHE A 219 18.17 39.61 -11.06
C PHE A 219 18.57 38.60 -12.13
N GLU A 220 18.48 38.99 -13.38
CA GLU A 220 18.85 38.16 -14.54
C GLU A 220 20.36 38.15 -14.80
N SER A 221 21.07 39.18 -14.31
CA SER A 221 22.53 39.30 -14.46
C SER A 221 23.21 39.79 -13.16
N GLU A 222 24.48 39.44 -13.03
CA GLU A 222 25.32 39.91 -11.94
C GLU A 222 25.42 41.45 -11.93
N LYS A 223 25.55 42.03 -13.12
CA LYS A 223 25.66 43.51 -13.30
C LYS A 223 24.42 44.24 -12.76
N GLU A 224 23.20 43.73 -13.06
CA GLU A 224 21.97 44.32 -12.51
C GLU A 224 21.95 44.25 -10.98
N SER A 225 22.39 43.13 -10.42
CA SER A 225 22.48 42.97 -8.96
C SER A 225 23.52 43.96 -8.36
N GLU A 226 24.67 44.15 -9.00
CA GLU A 226 25.70 45.11 -8.57
C GLU A 226 25.21 46.55 -8.69
N ASP A 227 24.58 46.92 -9.82
CA ASP A 227 24.05 48.27 -10.03
C ASP A 227 22.97 48.61 -9.01
N PHE A 228 22.10 47.63 -8.66
CA PHE A 228 21.17 47.79 -7.56
C PHE A 228 21.88 48.04 -6.21
N LEU A 229 22.94 47.28 -5.91
CA LEU A 229 23.69 47.44 -4.66
C LEU A 229 24.38 48.82 -4.56
N LYS A 230 24.84 49.38 -5.69
CA LYS A 230 25.42 50.74 -5.72
C LYS A 230 24.41 51.85 -5.35
N LEU A 231 23.10 51.59 -5.58
CA LEU A 231 22.04 52.54 -5.20
C LEU A 231 21.74 52.54 -3.70
N LEU A 232 22.22 51.55 -2.95
CA LEU A 232 22.02 51.42 -1.51
C LEU A 232 23.15 52.00 -0.68
N HIS A 233 24.24 52.45 -1.32
CA HIS A 233 25.36 53.15 -0.75
C HIS A 233 25.33 54.62 -1.14
#